data_456760af955334aa60526504aef2589d
#
_entry.id   456760af955334aa60526504aef2589d
#
_cell.length_a   1.000
_cell.length_b   1.000
_cell.length_c   1.000
_cell.angle_alpha   90.00
_cell.angle_beta   90.00
_cell.angle_gamma   90.00
#
_symmetry.space_group_name_H-M   'P 1'
#
loop_
_entity.id
_entity.type
_entity.pdbx_description
1 polymer ?
#
loop_
_entity_poly.entity_id
_entity_poly.type
_entity_poly.pdbx_seq_one_letter_code
_entity_poly.pdbx_strand_id
1 'polypeptide(L)'
;MMSDEKKKMKVLVTGAKGFVGKNLVVILGEQSNVEIVGYDLDDPKSLLDEGLATADVIFHLAGVNRPEKPEDYTAGNTGFTQTICDTLRVLNRRPVIVFSSSIQAELDNPYGVSKRGAEEALLNYSQQMGARVVIFRMKNVFGKWCRPNYNSGVATFCNNIARNLPITISNRANEVNLVYVDDVCQAMMEAAGILQTPYKHFVPAKDSAYADIVPSFKLSLGEIVDAIYTFKDSRTSLQVPKFDDPFICRLYATYLSYLEESNFAYGLDIKSDERGYLAEFLKSASFGQIFVSRTKPGITRGNHYHHTKTEKFLVVQGEAIIRFRMIGEKIRGQRSEVRGQGTENKDQRSEIRDQISDIIEYRVRGEEFRVVDIPPGYTHSIENIGEGELVTLFWANQIFNPEEPDTFFEHVIKR
;
A
#
# COMPACT_ATOMS: atom_id res chain seq x y z
N MET A 1 6.58 32.97 30.87
CA MET A 1 7.39 31.90 30.31
C MET A 1 7.53 32.20 28.84
N MET A 2 8.69 32.73 28.42
CA MET A 2 9.00 32.92 27.01
C MET A 2 9.22 31.49 26.44
N SER A 3 8.41 31.08 25.47
CA SER A 3 8.63 29.85 24.71
C SER A 3 9.95 30.00 23.97
N ASP A 4 10.95 29.17 24.30
CA ASP A 4 12.12 29.00 23.43
C ASP A 4 11.61 28.51 22.07
N GLU A 5 11.39 29.42 21.12
CA GLU A 5 11.21 29.07 19.72
C GLU A 5 12.50 28.39 19.27
N LYS A 6 12.50 27.07 19.23
CA LYS A 6 13.61 26.30 18.67
C LYS A 6 13.86 26.79 17.25
N LYS A 7 15.06 27.33 17.01
CA LYS A 7 15.48 27.77 15.68
C LYS A 7 15.24 26.64 14.67
N LYS A 8 14.42 26.91 13.64
CA LYS A 8 14.16 25.95 12.57
C LYS A 8 15.43 25.69 11.76
N MET A 9 15.61 24.43 11.35
CA MET A 9 16.67 24.02 10.44
C MET A 9 16.35 24.52 9.03
N LYS A 10 17.23 25.29 8.43
CA LYS A 10 17.03 25.80 7.06
C LYS A 10 17.53 24.79 6.03
N VAL A 11 16.66 24.43 5.11
CA VAL A 11 16.89 23.40 4.10
C VAL A 11 16.75 23.98 2.72
N LEU A 12 17.78 23.87 1.90
CA LEU A 12 17.72 24.17 0.46
C LEU A 12 17.52 22.86 -0.32
N VAL A 13 16.52 22.84 -1.20
CA VAL A 13 16.29 21.73 -2.13
C VAL A 13 16.47 22.23 -3.56
N THR A 14 17.55 21.86 -4.23
CA THR A 14 17.71 22.14 -5.68
C THR A 14 17.05 21.04 -6.49
N GLY A 15 16.42 21.39 -7.60
CA GLY A 15 15.57 20.45 -8.36
C GLY A 15 14.23 20.16 -7.65
N ALA A 16 13.72 21.15 -6.90
CA ALA A 16 12.53 21.03 -6.06
C ALA A 16 11.25 20.66 -6.83
N LYS A 17 11.15 21.08 -8.11
CA LYS A 17 10.03 20.77 -9.01
C LYS A 17 10.17 19.43 -9.72
N GLY A 18 11.34 18.77 -9.61
CA GLY A 18 11.60 17.44 -10.17
C GLY A 18 10.87 16.31 -9.45
N PHE A 19 10.95 15.10 -9.98
CA PHE A 19 10.24 13.93 -9.42
C PHE A 19 10.59 13.67 -7.94
N VAL A 20 11.87 13.49 -7.62
CA VAL A 20 12.32 13.26 -6.24
C VAL A 20 12.14 14.53 -5.39
N GLY A 21 12.46 15.71 -5.97
CA GLY A 21 12.34 16.99 -5.27
C GLY A 21 10.93 17.29 -4.79
N LYS A 22 9.92 17.10 -5.64
CA LYS A 22 8.51 17.27 -5.26
C LYS A 22 8.11 16.39 -4.07
N ASN A 23 8.47 15.11 -4.10
CA ASN A 23 8.19 14.18 -3.02
C ASN A 23 8.89 14.61 -1.73
N LEU A 24 10.18 14.97 -1.82
CA LEU A 24 10.97 15.39 -0.68
C LEU A 24 10.43 16.69 -0.04
N VAL A 25 10.08 17.69 -0.85
CA VAL A 25 9.53 18.96 -0.35
C VAL A 25 8.23 18.75 0.43
N VAL A 26 7.36 17.86 -0.05
CA VAL A 26 6.10 17.53 0.65
C VAL A 26 6.40 16.89 2.01
N ILE A 27 7.27 15.87 2.07
CA ILE A 27 7.59 15.16 3.32
C ILE A 27 8.37 16.07 4.29
N LEU A 28 9.26 16.93 3.79
CA LEU A 28 9.93 17.95 4.61
C LEU A 28 8.96 18.96 5.20
N GLY A 29 7.90 19.31 4.45
CA GLY A 29 6.86 20.23 4.91
C GLY A 29 6.04 19.71 6.11
N GLU A 30 6.04 18.41 6.34
CA GLU A 30 5.42 17.77 7.51
C GLU A 30 6.28 17.93 8.80
N GLN A 31 7.55 18.35 8.65
CA GLN A 31 8.47 18.53 9.78
C GLN A 31 8.36 19.95 10.36
N SER A 32 7.84 20.08 11.57
CA SER A 32 7.60 21.39 12.23
C SER A 32 8.87 22.20 12.51
N ASN A 33 10.03 21.52 12.55
CA ASN A 33 11.33 22.11 12.86
C ASN A 33 12.16 22.47 11.62
N VAL A 34 11.57 22.40 10.40
CA VAL A 34 12.25 22.67 9.13
C VAL A 34 11.66 23.91 8.44
N GLU A 35 12.52 24.70 7.83
CA GLU A 35 12.19 25.80 6.91
C GLU A 35 12.78 25.47 5.54
N ILE A 36 11.96 25.44 4.49
CA ILE A 36 12.35 24.92 3.18
C ILE A 36 12.47 26.06 2.18
N VAL A 37 13.60 26.10 1.46
CA VAL A 37 13.78 26.89 0.25
C VAL A 37 13.91 25.92 -0.91
N GLY A 38 12.91 25.90 -1.79
CA GLY A 38 12.94 25.12 -3.04
C GLY A 38 13.49 25.95 -4.18
N TYR A 39 14.44 25.41 -4.95
CA TYR A 39 15.02 26.07 -6.12
C TYR A 39 14.97 25.14 -7.34
N ASP A 40 14.59 25.69 -8.48
CA ASP A 40 14.62 25.00 -9.77
C ASP A 40 15.09 25.96 -10.89
N LEU A 41 15.25 25.42 -12.12
CA LEU A 41 15.84 26.14 -13.25
C LEU A 41 15.12 27.47 -13.59
N ASP A 42 13.82 27.52 -13.42
CA ASP A 42 12.97 28.69 -13.73
C ASP A 42 12.94 29.73 -12.60
N ASP A 43 13.57 29.43 -11.46
CA ASP A 43 13.56 30.34 -10.30
C ASP A 43 14.71 31.37 -10.40
N PRO A 44 14.56 32.56 -9.83
CA PRO A 44 15.61 33.59 -9.90
C PRO A 44 16.87 33.15 -9.15
N LYS A 45 18.05 33.44 -9.70
CA LYS A 45 19.33 33.10 -9.10
C LYS A 45 19.47 33.61 -7.65
N SER A 46 18.87 34.76 -7.32
CA SER A 46 18.88 35.30 -5.96
C SER A 46 18.32 34.34 -4.92
N LEU A 47 17.34 33.50 -5.28
CA LEU A 47 16.79 32.47 -4.40
C LEU A 47 17.82 31.36 -4.08
N LEU A 48 18.60 30.95 -5.09
CA LEU A 48 19.72 30.03 -4.88
C LEU A 48 20.79 30.65 -3.98
N ASP A 49 21.20 31.88 -4.28
CA ASP A 49 22.25 32.59 -3.53
C ASP A 49 21.86 32.77 -2.05
N GLU A 50 20.59 33.14 -1.77
CA GLU A 50 20.07 33.22 -0.41
C GLU A 50 20.01 31.83 0.27
N GLY A 51 19.55 30.82 -0.43
CA GLY A 51 19.53 29.45 0.06
C GLY A 51 20.92 28.95 0.44
N LEU A 52 21.92 29.15 -0.42
CA LEU A 52 23.33 28.77 -0.16
C LEU A 52 23.95 29.54 1.01
N ALA A 53 23.57 30.81 1.18
CA ALA A 53 24.06 31.63 2.29
C ALA A 53 23.49 31.21 3.65
N THR A 54 22.30 30.63 3.71
CA THR A 54 21.58 30.42 4.97
C THR A 54 21.34 28.94 5.33
N ALA A 55 21.35 28.02 4.36
CA ALA A 55 21.02 26.63 4.60
C ALA A 55 21.94 25.92 5.60
N ASP A 56 21.34 25.11 6.46
CA ASP A 56 22.01 24.14 7.33
C ASP A 56 22.17 22.78 6.61
N VAL A 57 21.21 22.46 5.72
CA VAL A 57 21.20 21.25 4.88
C VAL A 57 20.88 21.63 3.43
N ILE A 58 21.56 21.00 2.49
CA ILE A 58 21.31 21.11 1.05
C ILE A 58 20.99 19.73 0.49
N PHE A 59 19.77 19.54 -0.03
CA PHE A 59 19.44 18.40 -0.88
C PHE A 59 19.69 18.80 -2.33
N HIS A 60 20.80 18.34 -2.88
CA HIS A 60 21.15 18.65 -4.26
C HIS A 60 20.61 17.58 -5.21
N LEU A 61 19.38 17.84 -5.70
CA LEU A 61 18.64 16.92 -6.57
C LEU A 61 18.53 17.41 -8.02
N ALA A 62 18.91 18.66 -8.27
CA ALA A 62 18.98 19.21 -9.60
C ALA A 62 19.94 18.41 -10.48
N GLY A 63 19.53 18.16 -11.71
CA GLY A 63 20.37 17.48 -12.69
C GLY A 63 19.66 17.27 -14.01
N VAL A 64 20.45 17.25 -15.08
CA VAL A 64 19.97 17.03 -16.45
C VAL A 64 20.07 15.56 -16.79
N ASN A 65 18.94 14.95 -17.20
CA ASN A 65 18.87 13.52 -17.52
C ASN A 65 18.70 13.22 -19.01
N ARG A 66 18.10 14.12 -19.79
CA ARG A 66 17.84 13.96 -21.23
C ARG A 66 17.91 15.33 -21.92
N PRO A 67 19.11 15.89 -22.07
CA PRO A 67 19.28 17.13 -22.79
C PRO A 67 19.17 16.93 -24.30
N GLU A 68 18.96 18.01 -25.00
CA GLU A 68 19.00 18.01 -26.48
C GLU A 68 20.44 17.82 -27.00
N LYS A 69 21.42 18.37 -26.27
CA LYS A 69 22.85 18.30 -26.60
C LYS A 69 23.65 17.60 -25.50
N PRO A 70 24.61 16.74 -25.86
CA PRO A 70 25.44 16.03 -24.88
C PRO A 70 26.22 16.95 -23.93
N GLU A 71 26.58 18.16 -24.36
CA GLU A 71 27.34 19.15 -23.57
C GLU A 71 26.53 19.63 -22.37
N ASP A 72 25.20 19.65 -22.47
CA ASP A 72 24.30 20.08 -21.41
C ASP A 72 24.33 19.15 -20.19
N TYR A 73 24.75 17.88 -20.38
CA TYR A 73 24.99 16.99 -19.24
C TYR A 73 26.10 17.55 -18.34
N THR A 74 27.23 17.96 -18.93
CA THR A 74 28.36 18.47 -18.15
C THR A 74 28.03 19.82 -17.51
N ALA A 75 27.40 20.73 -18.25
CA ALA A 75 27.02 22.03 -17.71
C ALA A 75 25.99 21.91 -16.57
N GLY A 76 24.92 21.12 -16.77
CA GLY A 76 23.81 20.98 -15.85
C GLY A 76 24.09 20.08 -14.64
N ASN A 77 25.03 19.13 -14.73
CA ASN A 77 25.40 18.25 -13.63
C ASN A 77 26.71 18.70 -12.97
N THR A 78 27.86 18.49 -13.62
CA THR A 78 29.17 18.85 -13.06
C THR A 78 29.29 20.35 -12.82
N GLY A 79 28.97 21.19 -13.82
CA GLY A 79 29.14 22.64 -13.73
C GLY A 79 28.25 23.29 -12.68
N PHE A 80 26.99 22.89 -12.60
CA PHE A 80 26.09 23.43 -11.57
C PHE A 80 26.52 23.00 -10.16
N THR A 81 26.95 21.74 -9.98
CA THR A 81 27.49 21.27 -8.69
C THR A 81 28.76 22.04 -8.29
N GLN A 82 29.66 22.28 -9.26
CA GLN A 82 30.87 23.09 -9.04
C GLN A 82 30.51 24.53 -8.59
N THR A 83 29.52 25.16 -9.25
CA THR A 83 29.03 26.49 -8.90
C THR A 83 28.55 26.56 -7.44
N ILE A 84 27.77 25.54 -6.99
CA ILE A 84 27.33 25.43 -5.60
C ILE A 84 28.54 25.34 -4.65
N CYS A 85 29.47 24.45 -4.94
CA CYS A 85 30.68 24.26 -4.12
C CYS A 85 31.52 25.53 -4.03
N ASP A 86 31.74 26.24 -5.16
CA ASP A 86 32.53 27.48 -5.20
C ASP A 86 31.84 28.60 -4.42
N THR A 87 30.52 28.76 -4.54
CA THR A 87 29.72 29.71 -3.79
C THR A 87 29.87 29.46 -2.28
N LEU A 88 29.69 28.19 -1.87
CA LEU A 88 29.84 27.81 -0.45
C LEU A 88 31.24 28.05 0.11
N ARG A 89 32.31 27.87 -0.71
CA ARG A 89 33.69 28.22 -0.34
C ARG A 89 33.84 29.72 -0.12
N VAL A 90 33.36 30.53 -1.06
CA VAL A 90 33.43 32.00 -0.94
C VAL A 90 32.67 32.49 0.30
N LEU A 91 31.50 31.90 0.60
CA LEU A 91 30.72 32.24 1.79
C LEU A 91 31.24 31.60 3.08
N ASN A 92 32.30 30.79 3.03
CA ASN A 92 32.82 29.97 4.13
C ASN A 92 31.74 29.17 4.88
N ARG A 93 30.77 28.63 4.12
CA ARG A 93 29.64 27.83 4.63
C ARG A 93 29.98 26.34 4.56
N ARG A 94 29.40 25.53 5.48
CA ARG A 94 29.63 24.08 5.59
C ARG A 94 28.31 23.34 5.89
N PRO A 95 27.27 23.52 5.08
CA PRO A 95 26.04 22.78 5.29
C PRO A 95 26.26 21.26 5.07
N VAL A 96 25.38 20.44 5.61
CA VAL A 96 25.30 19.02 5.21
C VAL A 96 24.77 18.98 3.77
N ILE A 97 25.47 18.31 2.87
CA ILE A 97 25.02 18.16 1.48
C ILE A 97 24.65 16.70 1.23
N VAL A 98 23.40 16.48 0.82
CA VAL A 98 22.90 15.17 0.38
C VAL A 98 22.68 15.23 -1.13
N PHE A 99 23.41 14.42 -1.86
CA PHE A 99 23.45 14.48 -3.32
C PHE A 99 22.80 13.25 -3.96
N SER A 100 21.89 13.50 -4.93
CA SER A 100 21.32 12.46 -5.78
C SER A 100 22.22 12.20 -7.00
N SER A 101 23.15 11.27 -6.89
CA SER A 101 23.92 10.74 -8.01
C SER A 101 23.15 9.59 -8.68
N SER A 102 23.82 8.78 -9.48
CA SER A 102 23.22 7.65 -10.22
C SER A 102 24.21 6.48 -10.24
N ILE A 103 23.69 5.25 -10.25
CA ILE A 103 24.50 4.05 -10.55
C ILE A 103 25.22 4.18 -11.91
N GLN A 104 24.71 5.00 -12.84
CA GLN A 104 25.37 5.26 -14.11
C GLN A 104 26.67 6.06 -13.97
N ALA A 105 26.97 6.68 -12.81
CA ALA A 105 28.25 7.32 -12.56
C ALA A 105 29.46 6.35 -12.69
N GLU A 106 29.22 5.05 -12.65
CA GLU A 106 30.22 4.01 -12.90
C GLU A 106 30.49 3.74 -14.40
N LEU A 107 29.63 4.26 -15.27
CA LEU A 107 29.70 4.05 -16.72
C LEU A 107 30.37 5.23 -17.44
N ASP A 108 30.98 4.96 -18.61
CA ASP A 108 31.65 5.97 -19.44
C ASP A 108 30.74 6.60 -20.51
N ASN A 109 29.39 6.60 -20.27
CA ASN A 109 28.49 7.39 -21.09
C ASN A 109 28.45 8.86 -20.63
N PRO A 110 28.01 9.82 -21.49
CA PRO A 110 28.03 11.25 -21.15
C PRO A 110 27.31 11.61 -19.87
N TYR A 111 26.19 10.98 -19.56
CA TYR A 111 25.44 11.17 -18.31
C TYR A 111 26.24 10.65 -17.09
N GLY A 112 26.78 9.44 -17.18
CA GLY A 112 27.57 8.83 -16.12
C GLY A 112 28.82 9.67 -15.79
N VAL A 113 29.55 10.11 -16.81
CA VAL A 113 30.73 11.00 -16.66
C VAL A 113 30.33 12.30 -15.98
N SER A 114 29.22 12.93 -16.37
CA SER A 114 28.76 14.17 -15.75
C SER A 114 28.33 14.02 -14.30
N LYS A 115 27.72 12.88 -13.93
CA LYS A 115 27.38 12.59 -12.51
C LYS A 115 28.63 12.31 -11.69
N ARG A 116 29.59 11.56 -12.23
CA ARG A 116 30.91 11.32 -11.59
C ARG A 116 31.67 12.62 -11.35
N GLY A 117 31.71 13.54 -12.33
CA GLY A 117 32.30 14.86 -12.17
C GLY A 117 31.63 15.70 -11.06
N ALA A 118 30.31 15.58 -10.90
CA ALA A 118 29.60 16.22 -9.78
C ALA A 118 29.97 15.58 -8.42
N GLU A 119 30.09 14.25 -8.34
CA GLU A 119 30.59 13.56 -7.13
C GLU A 119 31.98 14.06 -6.74
N GLU A 120 32.91 14.14 -7.70
CA GLU A 120 34.27 14.61 -7.49
C GLU A 120 34.32 16.06 -6.97
N ALA A 121 33.48 16.96 -7.53
CA ALA A 121 33.37 18.34 -7.05
C ALA A 121 32.93 18.40 -5.58
N LEU A 122 31.95 17.59 -5.18
CA LEU A 122 31.49 17.53 -3.80
C LEU A 122 32.50 16.89 -2.85
N LEU A 123 33.19 15.84 -3.27
CA LEU A 123 34.27 15.22 -2.47
C LEU A 123 35.43 16.17 -2.24
N ASN A 124 35.86 16.92 -3.28
CA ASN A 124 36.87 17.96 -3.14
C ASN A 124 36.41 19.07 -2.22
N TYR A 125 35.16 19.51 -2.31
CA TYR A 125 34.61 20.51 -1.38
C TYR A 125 34.58 19.97 0.06
N SER A 126 34.14 18.75 0.28
CA SER A 126 34.13 18.08 1.59
C SER A 126 35.52 18.03 2.20
N GLN A 127 36.53 17.61 1.42
CA GLN A 127 37.93 17.53 1.88
C GLN A 127 38.51 18.90 2.25
N GLN A 128 38.24 19.91 1.43
CA GLN A 128 38.79 21.26 1.63
C GLN A 128 38.13 22.01 2.80
N MET A 129 36.81 21.86 2.95
CA MET A 129 36.01 22.64 3.90
C MET A 129 35.70 21.88 5.19
N GLY A 130 35.88 20.55 5.23
CA GLY A 130 35.43 19.71 6.34
C GLY A 130 33.92 19.60 6.41
N ALA A 131 33.20 19.81 5.28
CA ALA A 131 31.75 19.71 5.21
C ALA A 131 31.31 18.25 5.08
N ARG A 132 30.19 17.89 5.70
CA ARG A 132 29.60 16.55 5.56
C ARG A 132 28.88 16.45 4.22
N VAL A 133 29.27 15.47 3.41
CA VAL A 133 28.63 15.13 2.12
C VAL A 133 28.17 13.69 2.17
N VAL A 134 26.94 13.42 1.70
CA VAL A 134 26.40 12.07 1.52
C VAL A 134 25.93 11.92 0.07
N ILE A 135 26.43 10.91 -0.63
CA ILE A 135 26.19 10.66 -2.05
C ILE A 135 25.38 9.38 -2.19
N PHE A 136 24.20 9.50 -2.76
CA PHE A 136 23.39 8.35 -3.14
C PHE A 136 23.49 8.09 -4.64
N ARG A 137 24.13 6.98 -5.06
CA ARG A 137 24.06 6.49 -6.44
C ARG A 137 22.72 5.79 -6.65
N MET A 138 21.72 6.58 -7.04
CA MET A 138 20.34 6.11 -7.19
C MET A 138 20.24 4.99 -8.20
N LYS A 139 19.56 3.91 -7.81
CA LYS A 139 18.97 2.91 -8.70
C LYS A 139 17.79 3.54 -9.43
N ASN A 140 17.02 2.76 -10.21
CA ASN A 140 15.84 3.30 -10.86
C ASN A 140 14.78 3.64 -9.81
N VAL A 141 14.48 4.92 -9.65
CA VAL A 141 13.48 5.40 -8.70
C VAL A 141 12.08 5.29 -9.31
N PHE A 142 11.12 4.77 -8.56
CA PHE A 142 9.71 4.71 -8.95
C PHE A 142 8.81 5.25 -7.83
N GLY A 143 7.59 5.63 -8.18
CA GLY A 143 6.61 6.15 -7.22
C GLY A 143 5.68 7.20 -7.83
N LYS A 144 4.85 7.80 -6.97
CA LYS A 144 3.90 8.85 -7.34
C LYS A 144 4.59 10.06 -7.96
N TRP A 145 3.92 10.69 -8.95
CA TRP A 145 4.35 11.92 -9.63
C TRP A 145 5.59 11.81 -10.54
N CYS A 146 6.10 10.61 -10.78
CA CYS A 146 7.11 10.42 -11.80
C CYS A 146 6.49 10.62 -13.20
N ARG A 147 7.14 11.41 -14.06
CA ARG A 147 6.63 11.71 -15.39
C ARG A 147 6.62 10.44 -16.27
N PRO A 148 5.44 9.97 -16.74
CA PRO A 148 5.36 8.84 -17.66
C PRO A 148 5.93 9.21 -19.03
N ASN A 149 6.30 8.20 -19.81
CA ASN A 149 6.88 8.35 -21.14
C ASN A 149 8.14 9.25 -21.20
N TYR A 150 8.88 9.31 -20.09
CA TYR A 150 10.10 10.10 -20.01
C TYR A 150 11.30 9.24 -19.56
N ASN A 151 11.46 9.00 -18.28
CA ASN A 151 12.68 8.36 -17.75
C ASN A 151 12.43 7.15 -16.84
N SER A 152 11.16 6.76 -16.65
CA SER A 152 10.78 5.63 -15.80
C SER A 152 9.87 4.67 -16.55
N GLY A 153 10.33 3.42 -16.72
CA GLY A 153 9.50 2.34 -17.27
C GLY A 153 8.29 2.06 -16.37
N VAL A 154 8.48 2.03 -15.05
CA VAL A 154 7.38 1.79 -14.08
C VAL A 154 6.30 2.86 -14.21
N ALA A 155 6.67 4.14 -14.25
CA ALA A 155 5.72 5.24 -14.43
C ALA A 155 4.95 5.12 -15.75
N THR A 156 5.66 4.76 -16.83
CA THR A 156 5.05 4.55 -18.15
C THR A 156 4.08 3.37 -18.14
N PHE A 157 4.46 2.25 -17.54
CA PHE A 157 3.59 1.08 -17.44
C PHE A 157 2.34 1.37 -16.59
N CYS A 158 2.50 1.97 -15.41
CA CYS A 158 1.37 2.35 -14.56
C CYS A 158 0.40 3.29 -15.29
N ASN A 159 0.92 4.36 -15.91
CA ASN A 159 0.11 5.32 -16.64
C ASN A 159 -0.65 4.69 -17.82
N ASN A 160 0.05 3.89 -18.64
CA ASN A 160 -0.53 3.36 -19.85
C ASN A 160 -1.54 2.24 -19.56
N ILE A 161 -1.22 1.34 -18.64
CA ILE A 161 -2.13 0.26 -18.24
C ILE A 161 -3.38 0.84 -17.56
N ALA A 162 -3.25 1.86 -16.72
CA ALA A 162 -4.40 2.54 -16.10
C ALA A 162 -5.37 3.14 -17.13
N ARG A 163 -4.86 3.56 -18.29
CA ARG A 163 -5.62 4.21 -19.39
C ARG A 163 -5.94 3.29 -20.56
N ASN A 164 -5.70 1.99 -20.44
CA ASN A 164 -5.84 1.04 -21.54
C ASN A 164 -5.00 1.38 -22.79
N LEU A 165 -3.89 2.10 -22.60
CA LEU A 165 -2.96 2.41 -23.67
C LEU A 165 -1.96 1.25 -23.86
N PRO A 166 -1.42 1.06 -25.07
CA PRO A 166 -0.43 0.02 -25.32
C PRO A 166 0.86 0.29 -24.56
N ILE A 167 1.53 -0.79 -24.16
CA ILE A 167 2.88 -0.76 -23.59
C ILE A 167 3.84 -1.52 -24.51
N THR A 168 5.10 -1.09 -24.53
CA THR A 168 6.18 -1.79 -25.24
C THR A 168 7.23 -2.24 -24.24
N ILE A 169 7.59 -3.51 -24.27
CA ILE A 169 8.63 -4.11 -23.44
C ILE A 169 9.67 -4.70 -24.39
N SER A 170 10.91 -4.23 -24.32
CA SER A 170 12.00 -4.70 -25.18
C SER A 170 12.29 -6.18 -24.96
N ASN A 171 12.42 -6.61 -23.72
CA ASN A 171 12.54 -8.00 -23.28
C ASN A 171 11.97 -8.13 -21.88
N ARG A 172 11.00 -9.03 -21.71
CA ARG A 172 10.35 -9.28 -20.39
C ARG A 172 11.33 -9.81 -19.34
N ALA A 173 12.38 -10.50 -19.74
CA ALA A 173 13.37 -11.05 -18.82
C ALA A 173 14.43 -10.03 -18.36
N ASN A 174 14.47 -8.83 -18.93
CA ASN A 174 15.41 -7.80 -18.48
C ASN A 174 15.13 -7.39 -17.03
N GLU A 175 16.14 -7.53 -16.20
CA GLU A 175 16.08 -7.17 -14.79
C GLU A 175 16.39 -5.68 -14.56
N VAL A 176 15.71 -5.09 -13.62
CA VAL A 176 15.94 -3.71 -13.17
C VAL A 176 16.04 -3.66 -11.65
N ASN A 177 16.94 -2.81 -11.15
CA ASN A 177 17.03 -2.52 -9.72
C ASN A 177 16.21 -1.25 -9.43
N LEU A 178 15.28 -1.35 -8.50
CA LEU A 178 14.31 -0.33 -8.17
C LEU A 178 14.43 0.13 -6.71
N VAL A 179 14.15 1.41 -6.47
CA VAL A 179 13.95 1.99 -5.14
C VAL A 179 12.69 2.86 -5.16
N TYR A 180 11.94 2.83 -4.08
CA TYR A 180 10.69 3.59 -3.99
C TYR A 180 10.96 5.03 -3.55
N VAL A 181 10.26 6.00 -4.13
CA VAL A 181 10.54 7.42 -3.93
C VAL A 181 10.41 7.87 -2.48
N ASP A 182 9.46 7.33 -1.73
CA ASP A 182 9.31 7.72 -0.31
C ASP A 182 10.44 7.13 0.55
N ASP A 183 10.92 5.90 0.25
CA ASP A 183 12.11 5.33 0.89
C ASP A 183 13.37 6.17 0.57
N VAL A 184 13.48 6.69 -0.67
CA VAL A 184 14.54 7.63 -1.07
C VAL A 184 14.49 8.91 -0.24
N CYS A 185 13.30 9.52 -0.10
CA CYS A 185 13.12 10.74 0.68
C CYS A 185 13.47 10.53 2.16
N GLN A 186 13.04 9.42 2.75
CA GLN A 186 13.36 9.07 4.12
C GLN A 186 14.86 8.84 4.30
N ALA A 187 15.50 8.08 3.41
CA ALA A 187 16.94 7.87 3.44
C ALA A 187 17.73 9.19 3.40
N MET A 188 17.31 10.12 2.54
CA MET A 188 17.93 11.44 2.45
C MET A 188 17.75 12.26 3.72
N MET A 189 16.56 12.29 4.31
CA MET A 189 16.28 13.02 5.55
C MET A 189 17.03 12.43 6.74
N GLU A 190 17.15 11.10 6.83
CA GLU A 190 17.98 10.41 7.83
C GLU A 190 19.46 10.76 7.66
N ALA A 191 19.96 10.72 6.42
CA ALA A 191 21.33 11.07 6.12
C ALA A 191 21.66 12.53 6.47
N ALA A 192 20.69 13.43 6.34
CA ALA A 192 20.81 14.84 6.74
C ALA A 192 20.69 15.06 8.26
N GLY A 193 20.24 14.06 9.03
CA GLY A 193 20.00 14.18 10.47
C GLY A 193 18.68 14.87 10.83
N ILE A 194 17.78 15.03 9.87
CA ILE A 194 16.44 15.62 10.06
C ILE A 194 15.47 14.60 10.68
N LEU A 195 15.53 13.36 10.18
CA LEU A 195 14.68 12.27 10.62
C LEU A 195 15.48 11.27 11.47
N GLN A 196 14.89 10.86 12.60
CA GLN A 196 15.38 9.76 13.41
C GLN A 196 14.29 8.69 13.48
N THR A 197 14.51 7.54 12.85
CA THR A 197 13.56 6.43 12.86
C THR A 197 14.21 5.15 13.39
N PRO A 198 13.45 4.21 13.96
CA PRO A 198 13.96 2.90 14.35
C PRO A 198 14.33 2.04 13.14
N TYR A 199 13.78 2.33 11.97
CA TYR A 199 14.06 1.67 10.70
C TYR A 199 14.99 2.55 9.87
N LYS A 200 16.11 1.99 9.42
CA LYS A 200 17.04 2.71 8.56
C LYS A 200 16.70 2.49 7.08
N HIS A 201 16.64 3.59 6.34
CA HIS A 201 16.37 3.59 4.90
C HIS A 201 17.65 3.75 4.08
N PHE A 202 18.81 3.86 4.74
CA PHE A 202 20.11 3.85 4.06
C PHE A 202 21.18 3.10 4.84
N VAL A 203 22.17 2.60 4.10
CA VAL A 203 23.36 1.96 4.64
C VAL A 203 24.56 2.78 4.16
N PRO A 204 25.28 3.46 5.06
CA PRO A 204 26.52 4.18 4.68
C PRO A 204 27.60 3.17 4.30
N ALA A 205 28.32 3.44 3.23
CA ALA A 205 29.51 2.71 2.90
C ALA A 205 30.62 3.06 3.93
N LYS A 206 31.38 2.05 4.33
CA LYS A 206 32.43 2.21 5.35
C LYS A 206 33.47 3.22 4.90
N ASP A 207 33.79 4.19 5.76
CA ASP A 207 34.82 5.22 5.55
C ASP A 207 34.68 6.01 4.23
N SER A 208 33.44 6.25 3.79
CA SER A 208 33.12 6.84 2.50
C SER A 208 31.94 7.82 2.59
N ALA A 209 31.87 8.77 1.66
CA ALA A 209 30.71 9.66 1.51
C ALA A 209 29.50 8.97 0.86
N TYR A 210 29.67 7.76 0.33
CA TYR A 210 28.60 7.05 -0.38
C TYR A 210 27.66 6.31 0.58
N ALA A 211 26.42 6.17 0.17
CA ALA A 211 25.42 5.39 0.89
C ALA A 211 24.44 4.72 -0.10
N ASP A 212 23.94 3.54 0.28
CA ASP A 212 22.91 2.81 -0.44
C ASP A 212 21.54 3.02 0.20
N ILE A 213 20.50 3.07 -0.63
CA ILE A 213 19.11 3.14 -0.19
C ILE A 213 18.55 1.73 -0.01
N VAL A 214 17.85 1.54 1.10
CA VAL A 214 17.16 0.29 1.44
C VAL A 214 15.71 0.58 1.85
N PRO A 215 14.75 -0.32 1.51
CA PRO A 215 14.93 -1.51 0.69
C PRO A 215 15.15 -1.19 -0.79
N SER A 216 15.77 -2.10 -1.51
CA SER A 216 15.83 -2.06 -2.97
C SER A 216 15.36 -3.38 -3.54
N PHE A 217 14.76 -3.34 -4.74
CA PHE A 217 14.07 -4.47 -5.34
C PHE A 217 14.68 -4.79 -6.70
N LYS A 218 14.97 -6.05 -6.94
CA LYS A 218 15.46 -6.55 -8.22
C LYS A 218 14.40 -7.44 -8.86
N LEU A 219 13.85 -6.99 -10.00
CA LEU A 219 12.76 -7.67 -10.70
C LEU A 219 12.95 -7.56 -12.21
N SER A 220 12.36 -8.50 -12.92
CA SER A 220 12.24 -8.42 -14.38
C SER A 220 11.13 -7.44 -14.80
N LEU A 221 11.25 -6.89 -15.99
CA LEU A 221 10.20 -6.04 -16.57
C LEU A 221 8.87 -6.80 -16.70
N GLY A 222 8.94 -8.12 -16.93
CA GLY A 222 7.76 -8.98 -17.01
C GLY A 222 6.99 -9.03 -15.68
N GLU A 223 7.69 -9.32 -14.57
CA GLU A 223 7.08 -9.37 -13.23
C GLU A 223 6.41 -8.05 -12.85
N ILE A 224 7.06 -6.92 -13.15
CA ILE A 224 6.49 -5.60 -12.89
C ILE A 224 5.19 -5.38 -13.66
N VAL A 225 5.19 -5.70 -14.95
CA VAL A 225 4.02 -5.49 -15.82
C VAL A 225 2.88 -6.42 -15.44
N ASP A 226 3.15 -7.69 -15.13
CA ASP A 226 2.14 -8.66 -14.71
C ASP A 226 1.49 -8.24 -13.40
N ALA A 227 2.29 -7.73 -12.45
CA ALA A 227 1.75 -7.17 -11.22
C ALA A 227 0.81 -5.98 -11.48
N ILE A 228 1.19 -5.04 -12.38
CA ILE A 228 0.35 -3.88 -12.69
C ILE A 228 -0.96 -4.29 -13.39
N TYR A 229 -0.94 -5.31 -14.27
CA TYR A 229 -2.18 -5.85 -14.83
C TYR A 229 -3.06 -6.49 -13.76
N THR A 230 -2.48 -7.25 -12.83
CA THR A 230 -3.22 -7.79 -11.68
C THR A 230 -3.89 -6.68 -10.86
N PHE A 231 -3.22 -5.54 -10.66
CA PHE A 231 -3.81 -4.39 -9.96
C PHE A 231 -4.99 -3.79 -10.71
N LYS A 232 -4.88 -3.67 -12.04
CA LYS A 232 -5.98 -3.21 -12.87
C LYS A 232 -7.19 -4.15 -12.77
N ASP A 233 -6.94 -5.45 -12.88
CA ASP A 233 -7.97 -6.48 -12.86
C ASP A 233 -8.60 -6.64 -11.47
N SER A 234 -7.90 -6.23 -10.40
CA SER A 234 -8.41 -6.29 -9.03
C SER A 234 -9.70 -5.50 -8.81
N ARG A 235 -9.96 -4.47 -9.62
CA ARG A 235 -11.18 -3.67 -9.55
C ARG A 235 -12.42 -4.41 -10.10
N THR A 236 -12.22 -5.42 -10.91
CA THR A 236 -13.27 -6.30 -11.45
C THR A 236 -13.34 -7.62 -10.69
N SER A 237 -12.19 -8.25 -10.45
CA SER A 237 -12.12 -9.52 -9.72
C SER A 237 -12.32 -9.36 -8.21
N LEU A 238 -12.18 -8.15 -7.69
CA LEU A 238 -12.18 -7.78 -6.26
C LEU A 238 -11.04 -8.44 -5.46
N GLN A 239 -10.11 -9.11 -6.13
CA GLN A 239 -8.94 -9.72 -5.50
C GLN A 239 -7.86 -8.68 -5.24
N VAL A 240 -7.60 -8.39 -3.97
CA VAL A 240 -6.52 -7.49 -3.59
C VAL A 240 -5.16 -8.18 -3.69
N PRO A 241 -4.09 -7.44 -3.99
CA PRO A 241 -2.74 -7.96 -4.04
C PRO A 241 -2.26 -8.53 -2.69
N LYS A 242 -1.18 -9.31 -2.73
CA LYS A 242 -0.50 -9.79 -1.51
C LYS A 242 0.33 -8.66 -0.91
N PHE A 243 -0.21 -7.98 0.08
CA PHE A 243 0.45 -6.85 0.74
C PHE A 243 1.50 -7.25 1.81
N ASP A 244 1.76 -8.53 1.98
CA ASP A 244 2.92 -9.04 2.72
C ASP A 244 4.24 -8.86 1.94
N ASP A 245 4.18 -8.63 0.62
CA ASP A 245 5.31 -8.25 -0.21
C ASP A 245 5.50 -6.72 -0.20
N PRO A 246 6.62 -6.20 0.36
CA PRO A 246 6.89 -4.77 0.41
C PRO A 246 6.99 -4.08 -0.96
N PHE A 247 7.41 -4.80 -2.01
CA PHE A 247 7.44 -4.28 -3.37
C PHE A 247 6.03 -4.10 -3.92
N ILE A 248 5.18 -5.11 -3.75
CA ILE A 248 3.79 -5.07 -4.22
C ILE A 248 3.02 -3.92 -3.56
N CYS A 249 3.21 -3.68 -2.24
CA CYS A 249 2.62 -2.52 -1.55
C CYS A 249 2.97 -1.20 -2.23
N ARG A 250 4.26 -0.99 -2.51
CA ARG A 250 4.77 0.25 -3.12
C ARG A 250 4.36 0.41 -4.57
N LEU A 251 4.37 -0.70 -5.32
CA LEU A 251 3.97 -0.69 -6.73
C LEU A 251 2.47 -0.45 -6.88
N TYR A 252 1.65 -1.02 -6.00
CA TYR A 252 0.20 -0.79 -5.99
C TYR A 252 -0.13 0.68 -5.67
N ALA A 253 0.50 1.25 -4.64
CA ALA A 253 0.36 2.67 -4.32
C ALA A 253 0.78 3.57 -5.50
N THR A 254 1.88 3.18 -6.19
CA THR A 254 2.32 3.85 -7.41
C THR A 254 1.27 3.75 -8.51
N TYR A 255 0.77 2.55 -8.82
CA TYR A 255 -0.27 2.35 -9.83
C TYR A 255 -1.52 3.18 -9.57
N LEU A 256 -2.03 3.19 -8.34
CA LEU A 256 -3.21 3.97 -7.97
C LEU A 256 -3.00 5.47 -8.18
N SER A 257 -1.78 5.98 -7.99
CA SER A 257 -1.47 7.39 -8.22
C SER A 257 -1.49 7.82 -9.69
N TYR A 258 -1.56 6.87 -10.62
CA TYR A 258 -1.71 7.10 -12.07
C TYR A 258 -3.14 6.92 -12.58
N LEU A 259 -4.09 6.52 -11.75
CA LEU A 259 -5.50 6.52 -12.13
C LEU A 259 -5.96 7.95 -12.46
N GLU A 260 -6.86 8.07 -13.41
CA GLU A 260 -7.55 9.34 -13.66
C GLU A 260 -8.55 9.62 -12.52
N GLU A 261 -8.70 10.88 -12.14
CA GLU A 261 -9.59 11.28 -11.03
C GLU A 261 -11.05 10.83 -11.26
N SER A 262 -11.50 10.79 -12.50
CA SER A 262 -12.81 10.24 -12.90
C SER A 262 -12.96 8.74 -12.66
N ASN A 263 -11.84 8.02 -12.50
CA ASN A 263 -11.77 6.57 -12.32
C ASN A 263 -11.43 6.14 -10.89
N PHE A 264 -11.51 7.02 -9.90
CA PHE A 264 -11.26 6.63 -8.50
C PHE A 264 -12.37 5.74 -7.94
N ALA A 265 -13.60 5.86 -8.45
CA ALA A 265 -14.75 5.05 -8.04
C ALA A 265 -15.10 3.99 -9.08
N TYR A 266 -15.63 2.85 -8.60
CA TYR A 266 -16.21 1.81 -9.43
C TYR A 266 -17.37 1.14 -8.70
N GLY A 267 -18.34 0.62 -9.46
CA GLY A 267 -19.48 -0.11 -8.93
C GLY A 267 -19.16 -1.57 -8.64
N LEU A 268 -19.94 -2.18 -7.77
CA LEU A 268 -19.89 -3.60 -7.48
C LEU A 268 -21.03 -4.32 -8.22
N ASP A 269 -20.83 -5.60 -8.55
CA ASP A 269 -21.89 -6.46 -9.06
C ASP A 269 -22.88 -6.76 -7.94
N ILE A 270 -24.13 -6.31 -8.13
CA ILE A 270 -25.18 -6.49 -7.16
C ILE A 270 -26.00 -7.74 -7.52
N LYS A 271 -25.97 -8.74 -6.66
CA LYS A 271 -26.88 -9.90 -6.71
C LYS A 271 -28.14 -9.56 -5.93
N SER A 272 -29.31 -9.67 -6.57
CA SER A 272 -30.59 -9.34 -5.95
C SER A 272 -31.60 -10.48 -6.09
N ASP A 273 -32.39 -10.69 -5.04
CA ASP A 273 -33.53 -11.61 -5.01
C ASP A 273 -34.64 -11.03 -4.12
N GLU A 274 -35.67 -11.80 -3.82
CA GLU A 274 -36.79 -11.39 -2.96
C GLU A 274 -36.35 -11.03 -1.53
N ARG A 275 -35.23 -11.54 -1.06
CA ARG A 275 -34.67 -11.28 0.26
C ARG A 275 -33.98 -9.92 0.36
N GLY A 276 -33.53 -9.35 -0.76
CA GLY A 276 -32.78 -8.08 -0.82
C GLY A 276 -31.55 -8.17 -1.71
N TYR A 277 -30.48 -7.50 -1.34
CA TYR A 277 -29.28 -7.31 -2.14
C TYR A 277 -28.05 -7.89 -1.45
N LEU A 278 -27.06 -8.29 -2.26
CA LEU A 278 -25.74 -8.73 -1.81
C LEU A 278 -24.70 -8.30 -2.84
N ALA A 279 -23.59 -7.75 -2.39
CA ALA A 279 -22.45 -7.44 -3.21
C ALA A 279 -21.14 -7.90 -2.55
N GLU A 280 -20.29 -8.54 -3.33
CA GLU A 280 -18.91 -8.83 -2.90
C GLU A 280 -18.11 -7.54 -2.95
N PHE A 281 -17.21 -7.32 -1.96
CA PHE A 281 -16.43 -6.08 -1.83
C PHE A 281 -14.93 -6.31 -1.96
N LEU A 282 -14.38 -7.30 -1.25
CA LEU A 282 -12.95 -7.63 -1.25
C LEU A 282 -12.74 -9.14 -1.21
N LYS A 283 -11.70 -9.61 -1.92
CA LYS A 283 -11.26 -11.01 -1.92
C LYS A 283 -9.74 -11.08 -1.81
N SER A 284 -9.26 -12.11 -1.13
CA SER A 284 -7.83 -12.45 -1.10
C SER A 284 -7.65 -13.92 -0.79
N ALA A 285 -6.66 -14.55 -1.42
CA ALA A 285 -6.29 -15.93 -1.12
C ALA A 285 -5.82 -16.12 0.34
N SER A 286 -5.33 -15.05 0.99
CA SER A 286 -4.80 -15.09 2.35
C SER A 286 -5.83 -14.83 3.45
N PHE A 287 -6.91 -14.08 3.16
CA PHE A 287 -7.93 -13.79 4.17
C PHE A 287 -9.37 -14.12 3.76
N GLY A 288 -9.58 -14.71 2.57
CA GLY A 288 -10.92 -15.04 2.09
C GLY A 288 -11.64 -13.87 1.42
N GLN A 289 -12.90 -13.62 1.79
CA GLN A 289 -13.73 -12.58 1.16
C GLN A 289 -14.56 -11.79 2.16
N ILE A 290 -14.86 -10.54 1.80
CA ILE A 290 -15.81 -9.67 2.49
C ILE A 290 -16.93 -9.32 1.52
N PHE A 291 -18.17 -9.38 2.01
CA PHE A 291 -19.36 -8.97 1.26
C PHE A 291 -20.35 -8.24 2.16
N VAL A 292 -21.20 -7.43 1.55
CA VAL A 292 -22.25 -6.67 2.22
C VAL A 292 -23.62 -7.17 1.73
N SER A 293 -24.56 -7.26 2.66
CA SER A 293 -25.94 -7.63 2.36
C SER A 293 -26.90 -6.60 2.91
N ARG A 294 -27.96 -6.34 2.14
CA ARG A 294 -29.15 -5.60 2.57
C ARG A 294 -30.31 -6.57 2.57
N THR A 295 -30.93 -6.79 3.75
CA THR A 295 -31.98 -7.79 3.93
C THR A 295 -33.26 -7.06 4.37
N LYS A 296 -34.38 -7.37 3.66
CA LYS A 296 -35.69 -6.78 3.94
C LYS A 296 -36.19 -7.17 5.32
N PRO A 297 -37.12 -6.40 5.93
CA PRO A 297 -37.78 -6.76 7.20
C PRO A 297 -38.42 -8.13 7.17
N GLY A 298 -38.32 -8.88 8.27
CA GLY A 298 -38.90 -10.21 8.45
C GLY A 298 -38.23 -11.34 7.66
N ILE A 299 -37.16 -11.04 6.90
CA ILE A 299 -36.47 -12.05 6.08
C ILE A 299 -35.32 -12.67 6.86
N THR A 300 -35.22 -14.00 6.72
CA THR A 300 -34.13 -14.83 7.24
C THR A 300 -33.19 -15.25 6.12
N ARG A 301 -31.89 -15.08 6.31
CA ARG A 301 -30.82 -15.65 5.47
C ARG A 301 -30.08 -16.73 6.24
N GLY A 302 -29.30 -17.56 5.54
CA GLY A 302 -28.55 -18.69 6.12
C GLY A 302 -29.39 -19.96 6.10
N ASN A 303 -29.63 -20.59 7.24
CA ASN A 303 -30.14 -21.95 7.37
C ASN A 303 -29.20 -22.96 6.71
N HIS A 304 -27.91 -22.84 7.04
CA HIS A 304 -26.89 -23.76 6.56
C HIS A 304 -25.76 -23.88 7.58
N TYR A 305 -24.93 -24.87 7.38
CA TYR A 305 -23.70 -25.06 8.15
C TYR A 305 -22.49 -25.29 7.27
N HIS A 306 -21.32 -25.23 7.87
CA HIS A 306 -20.04 -25.45 7.23
C HIS A 306 -19.24 -26.54 7.98
N HIS A 307 -18.34 -27.24 7.29
CA HIS A 307 -17.42 -28.16 7.89
C HIS A 307 -16.08 -27.51 8.26
N THR A 308 -15.58 -26.61 7.41
CA THR A 308 -14.25 -25.99 7.55
C THR A 308 -14.30 -24.46 7.44
N LYS A 309 -15.27 -23.93 6.72
CA LYS A 309 -15.44 -22.49 6.55
C LYS A 309 -15.84 -21.84 7.87
N THR A 310 -15.16 -20.75 8.21
CA THR A 310 -15.50 -19.88 9.34
C THR A 310 -15.96 -18.53 8.81
N GLU A 311 -16.94 -17.93 9.48
CA GLU A 311 -17.47 -16.63 9.09
C GLU A 311 -17.55 -15.69 10.31
N LYS A 312 -17.64 -14.38 10.02
CA LYS A 312 -17.92 -13.33 11.00
C LYS A 312 -19.06 -12.47 10.46
N PHE A 313 -20.03 -12.19 11.29
CA PHE A 313 -21.14 -11.30 10.97
C PHE A 313 -21.01 -10.01 11.79
N LEU A 314 -21.18 -8.87 11.14
CA LEU A 314 -21.23 -7.56 11.76
C LEU A 314 -22.47 -6.82 11.22
N VAL A 315 -23.48 -6.66 12.07
CA VAL A 315 -24.61 -5.78 11.75
C VAL A 315 -24.16 -4.33 11.89
N VAL A 316 -24.32 -3.53 10.82
CA VAL A 316 -23.94 -2.10 10.78
C VAL A 316 -25.16 -1.17 10.75
N GLN A 317 -26.35 -1.70 10.41
CA GLN A 317 -27.63 -0.99 10.45
C GLN A 317 -28.76 -1.97 10.65
N GLY A 318 -29.77 -1.58 11.46
CA GLY A 318 -30.95 -2.39 11.75
C GLY A 318 -30.78 -3.28 12.97
N GLU A 319 -31.73 -4.19 13.16
CA GLU A 319 -31.80 -5.13 14.28
C GLU A 319 -31.99 -6.56 13.79
N ALA A 320 -31.19 -7.48 14.32
CA ALA A 320 -31.19 -8.87 13.89
C ALA A 320 -31.13 -9.85 15.06
N ILE A 321 -31.63 -11.07 14.81
CA ILE A 321 -31.32 -12.25 15.62
C ILE A 321 -30.48 -13.21 14.79
N ILE A 322 -29.32 -13.56 15.32
CA ILE A 322 -28.46 -14.61 14.77
C ILE A 322 -28.68 -15.85 15.63
N ARG A 323 -29.05 -16.94 14.98
CA ARG A 323 -29.36 -18.20 15.65
C ARG A 323 -28.41 -19.31 15.25
N PHE A 324 -28.13 -20.18 16.21
CA PHE A 324 -27.28 -21.36 16.01
C PHE A 324 -27.93 -22.60 16.60
N ARG A 325 -27.67 -23.72 15.97
CA ARG A 325 -27.94 -25.05 16.52
C ARG A 325 -26.81 -26.01 16.08
N MET A 326 -26.33 -26.83 17.01
CA MET A 326 -25.33 -27.84 16.70
C MET A 326 -25.90 -28.86 15.70
N ILE A 327 -25.15 -29.20 14.65
CA ILE A 327 -25.58 -30.24 13.68
C ILE A 327 -25.61 -31.62 14.35
N GLY A 328 -26.53 -32.47 13.89
CA GLY A 328 -26.71 -33.83 14.42
C GLY A 328 -27.52 -33.92 15.73
N GLU A 329 -27.88 -32.80 16.36
CA GLU A 329 -28.73 -32.77 17.55
C GLU A 329 -30.20 -32.56 17.23
N LYS A 330 -31.10 -33.18 18.01
CA LYS A 330 -32.55 -32.98 17.91
C LYS A 330 -33.02 -31.77 18.70
N ILE A 331 -34.02 -31.06 18.22
CA ILE A 331 -34.56 -29.88 18.91
C ILE A 331 -35.41 -30.34 20.10
N ARG A 332 -35.25 -29.68 21.25
CA ARG A 332 -36.03 -29.87 22.47
C ARG A 332 -37.51 -29.57 22.16
N GLY A 333 -38.37 -30.61 22.22
CA GLY A 333 -39.82 -30.46 22.03
C GLY A 333 -40.41 -31.23 20.83
N GLN A 334 -39.61 -31.80 19.93
CA GLN A 334 -40.15 -32.71 18.90
C GLN A 334 -40.19 -34.14 19.43
N ARG A 335 -41.32 -34.59 19.95
CA ARG A 335 -41.61 -36.03 20.16
C ARG A 335 -41.70 -36.71 18.80
N SER A 336 -40.78 -37.66 18.56
CA SER A 336 -40.96 -38.58 17.45
C SER A 336 -42.11 -39.50 17.80
N GLU A 337 -43.29 -39.36 17.12
CA GLU A 337 -44.29 -40.40 17.06
C GLU A 337 -43.76 -41.52 16.17
N VAL A 338 -42.97 -42.44 16.71
CA VAL A 338 -42.74 -43.74 16.09
C VAL A 338 -43.68 -44.72 16.81
N ARG A 339 -44.87 -44.92 16.24
CA ARG A 339 -45.65 -46.13 16.48
C ARG A 339 -44.95 -47.27 15.75
N GLY A 340 -44.18 -48.07 16.45
CA GLY A 340 -43.64 -49.37 16.03
C GLY A 340 -44.13 -50.44 16.97
N GLN A 341 -45.06 -51.28 16.56
CA GLN A 341 -45.36 -52.57 17.18
C GLN A 341 -44.17 -53.50 16.91
N GLY A 342 -43.67 -54.20 17.93
CA GLY A 342 -42.76 -55.34 17.69
C GLY A 342 -41.87 -55.67 18.86
N THR A 343 -42.35 -56.58 19.73
CA THR A 343 -41.65 -57.65 20.52
C THR A 343 -40.30 -57.35 21.20
N GLU A 344 -40.35 -57.65 22.48
CA GLU A 344 -39.28 -57.67 23.46
C GLU A 344 -38.04 -58.47 22.99
N ASN A 345 -36.84 -57.83 23.06
CA ASN A 345 -35.59 -58.49 23.48
C ASN A 345 -34.80 -57.48 24.35
N LYS A 346 -34.74 -57.75 25.61
CA LYS A 346 -33.86 -57.15 26.58
C LYS A 346 -32.47 -57.72 26.32
N ASP A 347 -31.55 -56.91 25.89
CA ASP A 347 -30.11 -56.80 26.27
C ASP A 347 -29.35 -56.15 25.13
N GLN A 348 -29.05 -54.97 25.32
CA GLN A 348 -28.03 -54.05 24.79
C GLN A 348 -28.64 -52.66 24.51
N ARG A 349 -29.05 -52.00 25.57
CA ARG A 349 -29.23 -50.55 25.55
C ARG A 349 -27.84 -49.88 25.60
N SER A 350 -27.26 -49.63 24.42
CA SER A 350 -26.34 -48.51 24.29
C SER A 350 -27.21 -47.26 24.51
N GLU A 351 -26.97 -46.55 25.62
CA GLU A 351 -27.51 -45.28 25.90
C GLU A 351 -27.00 -44.24 24.87
N ILE A 352 -27.62 -44.19 23.70
CA ILE A 352 -27.57 -42.98 22.88
C ILE A 352 -28.53 -42.03 23.63
N ARG A 353 -27.97 -41.23 24.55
CA ARG A 353 -28.64 -40.05 25.05
C ARG A 353 -28.98 -39.19 23.83
N ASP A 354 -30.25 -39.11 23.45
CA ASP A 354 -30.75 -38.07 22.53
C ASP A 354 -30.32 -36.72 23.10
N GLN A 355 -29.20 -36.19 22.64
CA GLN A 355 -28.75 -34.84 23.00
C GLN A 355 -29.74 -33.87 22.36
N ILE A 356 -30.48 -33.17 23.22
CA ILE A 356 -31.40 -32.14 22.82
C ILE A 356 -30.66 -30.83 22.87
N SER A 357 -30.42 -30.21 21.72
CA SER A 357 -29.75 -28.91 21.66
C SER A 357 -30.73 -27.77 21.86
N ASP A 358 -30.33 -26.81 22.67
CA ASP A 358 -31.02 -25.53 22.77
C ASP A 358 -30.54 -24.63 21.61
N ILE A 359 -31.49 -23.86 21.03
CA ILE A 359 -31.14 -22.84 20.02
C ILE A 359 -30.46 -21.70 20.75
N ILE A 360 -29.24 -21.36 20.30
CA ILE A 360 -28.50 -20.23 20.78
C ILE A 360 -28.91 -19.00 19.97
N GLU A 361 -29.29 -17.92 20.63
CA GLU A 361 -29.70 -16.66 20.00
C GLU A 361 -28.81 -15.50 20.42
N TYR A 362 -28.35 -14.73 19.43
CA TYR A 362 -27.71 -13.45 19.64
C TYR A 362 -28.57 -12.35 19.01
N ARG A 363 -29.13 -11.46 19.84
CA ARG A 363 -29.70 -10.19 19.39
C ARG A 363 -28.57 -9.20 19.20
N VAL A 364 -28.55 -8.55 18.03
CA VAL A 364 -27.52 -7.59 17.63
C VAL A 364 -28.15 -6.39 16.95
N ARG A 365 -27.59 -5.22 17.19
CA ARG A 365 -28.01 -3.95 16.59
C ARG A 365 -26.83 -3.25 15.93
N GLY A 366 -27.11 -2.43 14.91
CA GLY A 366 -26.08 -1.69 14.17
C GLY A 366 -25.24 -0.77 15.07
N GLU A 367 -25.86 -0.14 16.06
CA GLU A 367 -25.19 0.79 16.98
C GLU A 367 -24.20 0.11 17.93
N GLU A 368 -24.35 -1.22 18.14
CA GLU A 368 -23.49 -1.97 19.07
C GLU A 368 -22.13 -2.33 18.47
N PHE A 369 -21.98 -2.34 17.12
CA PHE A 369 -20.78 -2.81 16.40
C PHE A 369 -20.27 -4.16 16.92
N ARG A 370 -21.17 -5.06 17.18
CA ARG A 370 -20.90 -6.37 17.77
C ARG A 370 -20.63 -7.42 16.69
N VAL A 371 -19.45 -8.03 16.75
CA VAL A 371 -19.09 -9.15 15.85
C VAL A 371 -19.60 -10.46 16.44
N VAL A 372 -20.19 -11.30 15.60
CA VAL A 372 -20.59 -12.67 15.94
C VAL A 372 -19.81 -13.64 15.06
N ASP A 373 -19.03 -14.51 15.70
CA ASP A 373 -18.30 -15.59 15.02
C ASP A 373 -19.25 -16.75 14.69
N ILE A 374 -19.12 -17.29 13.49
CA ILE A 374 -19.87 -18.45 13.00
C ILE A 374 -18.91 -19.64 12.91
N PRO A 375 -18.91 -20.51 13.93
CA PRO A 375 -18.03 -21.66 13.95
C PRO A 375 -18.54 -22.79 13.04
N PRO A 376 -17.66 -23.64 12.51
CA PRO A 376 -18.04 -24.88 11.83
C PRO A 376 -18.85 -25.79 12.77
N GLY A 377 -19.69 -26.64 12.17
CA GLY A 377 -20.49 -27.61 12.94
C GLY A 377 -21.76 -27.06 13.57
N TYR A 378 -22.09 -25.79 13.32
CA TYR A 378 -23.38 -25.19 13.72
C TYR A 378 -24.15 -24.75 12.47
N THR A 379 -25.41 -25.22 12.36
CA THR A 379 -26.33 -24.55 11.43
C THR A 379 -26.68 -23.20 12.00
N HIS A 380 -26.67 -22.19 11.15
CA HIS A 380 -26.88 -20.80 11.59
C HIS A 380 -27.80 -20.05 10.64
N SER A 381 -28.38 -18.97 11.16
CA SER A 381 -29.21 -18.04 10.38
C SER A 381 -29.15 -16.66 10.98
N ILE A 382 -29.42 -15.64 10.15
CA ILE A 382 -29.62 -14.25 10.56
C ILE A 382 -31.01 -13.80 10.06
N GLU A 383 -31.81 -13.28 10.97
CA GLU A 383 -33.15 -12.77 10.68
C GLU A 383 -33.20 -11.27 10.95
N ASN A 384 -33.71 -10.49 9.99
CA ASN A 384 -34.04 -9.09 10.20
C ASN A 384 -35.34 -8.98 11.00
N ILE A 385 -35.25 -8.55 12.27
CA ILE A 385 -36.37 -8.35 13.17
C ILE A 385 -36.79 -6.88 13.30
N GLY A 386 -36.08 -5.96 12.65
CA GLY A 386 -36.39 -4.54 12.60
C GLY A 386 -37.45 -4.20 11.54
N GLU A 387 -37.95 -2.96 11.59
CA GLU A 387 -38.93 -2.43 10.63
C GLU A 387 -38.27 -1.95 9.33
N GLY A 388 -36.96 -1.65 9.36
CA GLY A 388 -36.18 -1.18 8.23
C GLY A 388 -35.27 -2.26 7.62
N GLU A 389 -34.47 -1.88 6.62
CA GLU A 389 -33.47 -2.78 6.05
C GLU A 389 -32.36 -3.09 7.06
N LEU A 390 -31.97 -4.35 7.11
CA LEU A 390 -30.82 -4.84 7.85
C LEU A 390 -29.60 -4.79 6.93
N VAL A 391 -28.55 -4.05 7.32
CA VAL A 391 -27.26 -4.04 6.63
C VAL A 391 -26.24 -4.82 7.44
N THR A 392 -25.68 -5.87 6.83
CA THR A 392 -24.69 -6.74 7.48
C THR A 392 -23.45 -6.86 6.62
N LEU A 393 -22.28 -6.70 7.23
CA LEU A 393 -20.99 -7.10 6.68
C LEU A 393 -20.69 -8.54 7.07
N PHE A 394 -20.26 -9.31 6.11
CA PHE A 394 -19.85 -10.70 6.28
C PHE A 394 -18.38 -10.83 5.89
N TRP A 395 -17.64 -11.58 6.68
CA TRP A 395 -16.34 -12.09 6.31
C TRP A 395 -16.37 -13.61 6.30
N ALA A 396 -15.76 -14.24 5.30
CA ALA A 396 -15.54 -15.68 5.22
C ALA A 396 -14.05 -15.93 4.97
N ASN A 397 -13.46 -16.90 5.68
CA ASN A 397 -12.03 -17.22 5.58
C ASN A 397 -11.61 -17.81 4.23
N GLN A 398 -12.57 -18.11 3.35
CA GLN A 398 -12.35 -18.66 2.02
C GLN A 398 -13.14 -17.87 0.97
N ILE A 399 -12.58 -17.76 -0.24
CA ILE A 399 -13.31 -17.26 -1.40
C ILE A 399 -14.34 -18.33 -1.78
N PHE A 400 -15.58 -17.91 -2.04
CA PHE A 400 -16.65 -18.84 -2.44
C PHE A 400 -16.29 -19.54 -3.76
N ASN A 401 -16.27 -20.88 -3.72
CA ASN A 401 -16.13 -21.73 -4.89
C ASN A 401 -17.45 -22.46 -5.13
N PRO A 402 -18.16 -22.22 -6.25
CA PRO A 402 -19.44 -22.88 -6.52
C PRO A 402 -19.31 -24.41 -6.78
N GLU A 403 -18.13 -24.89 -7.16
CA GLU A 403 -17.86 -26.34 -7.35
C GLU A 403 -17.64 -27.06 -6.02
N GLU A 404 -17.13 -26.36 -5.01
CA GLU A 404 -16.84 -26.89 -3.66
C GLU A 404 -17.30 -25.87 -2.60
N PRO A 405 -18.61 -25.65 -2.42
CA PRO A 405 -19.12 -24.51 -1.65
C PRO A 405 -18.92 -24.62 -0.14
N ASP A 406 -18.61 -25.80 0.41
CA ASP A 406 -18.60 -26.11 1.87
C ASP A 406 -19.79 -25.43 2.59
N THR A 407 -20.98 -25.57 2.00
CA THR A 407 -22.22 -24.94 2.51
C THR A 407 -23.35 -25.93 2.35
N PHE A 408 -23.87 -26.39 3.48
CA PHE A 408 -24.88 -27.45 3.55
C PHE A 408 -26.14 -26.89 4.16
N PHE A 409 -27.25 -26.98 3.43
CA PHE A 409 -28.53 -26.45 3.87
C PHE A 409 -29.10 -27.28 5.03
N GLU A 410 -29.41 -26.62 6.14
CA GLU A 410 -30.14 -27.19 7.26
C GLU A 410 -30.82 -26.08 8.08
N HIS A 411 -32.15 -26.16 8.28
CA HIS A 411 -32.86 -25.19 9.09
C HIS A 411 -32.38 -25.18 10.54
N VAL A 412 -32.11 -23.98 11.11
CA VAL A 412 -31.85 -23.81 12.53
C VAL A 412 -33.10 -24.17 13.32
N ILE A 413 -34.24 -23.63 12.93
CA ILE A 413 -35.56 -23.95 13.49
C ILE A 413 -36.22 -24.92 12.54
N LYS A 414 -36.37 -26.20 12.91
CA LYS A 414 -37.13 -27.15 12.16
C LYS A 414 -38.63 -26.86 12.41
N ARG A 415 -39.34 -26.44 11.41
CA ARG A 415 -40.80 -26.31 11.44
C ARG A 415 -41.48 -27.68 11.35
#